data_1b5d62ed8533ae5f7eab44735d05dcd4
#
_entry.id   1b5d62ed8533ae5f7eab44735d05dcd4
#
_cell.length_a   1.000
_cell.length_b   1.000
_cell.length_c   1.000
_cell.angle_alpha   90.00
_cell.angle_beta   90.00
_cell.angle_gamma   90.00
#
_symmetry.space_group_name_H-M   'P 1'
#
loop_
_entity.id
_entity.type
_entity.pdbx_description
1 polymer ?
#
loop_
_entity_poly.entity_id
_entity_poly.type
_entity_poly.pdbx_seq_one_letter_code
_entity_poly.pdbx_strand_id
1 'polypeptide(L)'
;PTMGGLGFIFGILLTIGVVYGLFHSSAPEVLGPQQMAAGMLVLFLAFGNGLIGFLDDFIKVIKHRNLGLTAWQKIVLQVAVTVGFMIGLHSLGLLSTSVMFPVAGMVDLGLAYYPIAFFGIIFLVNAVNLTDGLDGLGTGVTFVSMLGYLLAGSLLGFVHVSLLAATTAGACVGFLLWNFYPAKVFMGDTGSMFFGGMVTALAFVMDRPELVLFFGIVYIWDAMTVVIQRIYFKATHGKRIFKMTPIHHAFELRGWKEVKIDGFFALIAAIGVAMGIFYICIA
;
A
#
# COMPACT_ATOMS: atom_id res chain seq x y z
N PRO A 1 -8.18 3.04 21.13
CA PRO A 1 -7.36 1.83 21.04
C PRO A 1 -6.53 1.85 19.77
N THR A 2 -5.25 1.51 19.87
CA THR A 2 -4.31 1.29 18.78
C THR A 2 -4.33 -0.19 18.37
N MET A 3 -3.73 -0.55 17.22
CA MET A 3 -3.66 -1.92 16.70
C MET A 3 -5.00 -2.48 16.17
N GLY A 4 -5.95 -1.62 15.79
CA GLY A 4 -7.19 -2.03 15.11
C GLY A 4 -6.93 -2.78 13.79
N GLY A 5 -5.73 -2.62 13.23
CA GLY A 5 -5.24 -3.35 12.07
C GLY A 5 -5.37 -4.87 12.20
N LEU A 6 -5.18 -5.43 13.40
CA LEU A 6 -5.33 -6.87 13.64
C LEU A 6 -6.71 -7.39 13.26
N GLY A 7 -7.77 -6.60 13.54
CA GLY A 7 -9.16 -7.02 13.26
C GLY A 7 -9.41 -7.21 11.78
N PHE A 8 -9.05 -6.23 10.94
CA PHE A 8 -9.29 -6.35 9.51
C PHE A 8 -8.28 -7.27 8.82
N ILE A 9 -7.03 -7.39 9.30
CA ILE A 9 -6.06 -8.37 8.79
C ILE A 9 -6.61 -9.78 8.99
N PHE A 10 -7.11 -10.10 10.19
CA PHE A 10 -7.74 -11.39 10.45
C PHE A 10 -8.93 -11.64 9.51
N GLY A 11 -9.80 -10.63 9.32
CA GLY A 11 -10.93 -10.71 8.39
C GLY A 11 -10.50 -10.99 6.95
N ILE A 12 -9.43 -10.33 6.46
CA ILE A 12 -8.86 -10.54 5.12
C ILE A 12 -8.34 -11.97 4.99
N LEU A 13 -7.52 -12.44 5.95
CA LEU A 13 -6.94 -13.78 5.90
C LEU A 13 -8.01 -14.86 5.93
N LEU A 14 -9.04 -14.71 6.79
CA LEU A 14 -10.17 -15.63 6.84
C LEU A 14 -10.93 -15.67 5.51
N THR A 15 -11.26 -14.50 4.97
CA THR A 15 -12.00 -14.40 3.70
C THR A 15 -11.23 -15.03 2.55
N ILE A 16 -9.94 -14.72 2.42
CA ILE A 16 -9.09 -15.28 1.35
C ILE A 16 -8.92 -16.78 1.53
N GLY A 17 -8.75 -17.27 2.77
CA GLY A 17 -8.67 -18.71 3.03
C GLY A 17 -9.94 -19.45 2.58
N VAL A 18 -11.12 -18.91 2.89
CA VAL A 18 -12.41 -19.47 2.43
C VAL A 18 -12.53 -19.39 0.91
N VAL A 19 -12.29 -18.22 0.31
CA VAL A 19 -12.43 -17.99 -1.13
C VAL A 19 -11.47 -18.89 -1.92
N TYR A 20 -10.21 -18.96 -1.53
CA TYR A 20 -9.22 -19.83 -2.21
C TYR A 20 -9.57 -21.31 -2.06
N GLY A 21 -10.07 -21.74 -0.90
CA GLY A 21 -10.57 -23.09 -0.69
C GLY A 21 -11.74 -23.43 -1.60
N LEU A 22 -12.70 -22.51 -1.75
CA LEU A 22 -13.86 -22.68 -2.63
C LEU A 22 -13.44 -22.75 -4.11
N PHE A 23 -12.58 -21.85 -4.58
CA PHE A 23 -12.10 -21.87 -5.97
C PHE A 23 -11.27 -23.11 -6.26
N HIS A 24 -10.40 -23.52 -5.33
CA HIS A 24 -9.62 -24.74 -5.49
C HIS A 24 -10.50 -25.99 -5.67
N SER A 25 -11.64 -26.07 -4.95
CA SER A 25 -12.53 -27.22 -5.00
C SER A 25 -13.57 -27.17 -6.11
N SER A 26 -14.06 -25.96 -6.46
CA SER A 26 -15.24 -25.81 -7.32
C SER A 26 -14.95 -25.21 -8.70
N ALA A 27 -13.86 -24.49 -8.87
CA ALA A 27 -13.52 -23.80 -10.13
C ALA A 27 -12.00 -23.61 -10.28
N PRO A 28 -11.20 -24.70 -10.30
CA PRO A 28 -9.73 -24.61 -10.40
C PRO A 28 -9.25 -24.00 -11.73
N GLU A 29 -10.09 -23.98 -12.75
CA GLU A 29 -9.83 -23.33 -14.04
C GLU A 29 -9.87 -21.81 -13.96
N VAL A 30 -10.60 -21.23 -12.98
CA VAL A 30 -10.71 -19.77 -12.80
C VAL A 30 -9.55 -19.23 -11.97
N LEU A 31 -9.15 -19.96 -10.94
CA LEU A 31 -8.04 -19.59 -10.05
C LEU A 31 -7.03 -20.74 -9.98
N GLY A 32 -6.14 -20.80 -10.97
CA GLY A 32 -5.11 -21.84 -11.08
C GLY A 32 -4.01 -21.74 -10.02
N PRO A 33 -3.18 -22.81 -9.88
CA PRO A 33 -2.13 -22.85 -8.86
C PRO A 33 -1.15 -21.68 -8.90
N GLN A 34 -0.79 -21.20 -10.10
CA GLN A 34 0.12 -20.05 -10.27
C GLN A 34 -0.51 -18.77 -9.75
N GLN A 35 -1.79 -18.53 -10.06
CA GLN A 35 -2.51 -17.35 -9.55
C GLN A 35 -2.69 -17.41 -8.03
N MET A 36 -2.95 -18.60 -7.48
CA MET A 36 -3.01 -18.79 -6.03
C MET A 36 -1.66 -18.49 -5.38
N ALA A 37 -0.56 -18.99 -5.94
CA ALA A 37 0.79 -18.72 -5.46
C ALA A 37 1.14 -17.22 -5.53
N ALA A 38 0.78 -16.55 -6.62
CA ALA A 38 0.94 -15.10 -6.75
C ALA A 38 0.14 -14.32 -5.67
N GLY A 39 -1.10 -14.73 -5.41
CA GLY A 39 -1.90 -14.14 -4.33
C GLY A 39 -1.33 -14.39 -2.93
N MET A 40 -0.77 -15.58 -2.68
CA MET A 40 -0.06 -15.86 -1.43
C MET A 40 1.20 -15.02 -1.29
N LEU A 41 1.86 -14.70 -2.39
CA LEU A 41 3.02 -13.80 -2.39
C LEU A 41 2.63 -12.36 -2.06
N VAL A 42 1.46 -11.89 -2.52
CA VAL A 42 0.88 -10.60 -2.08
C VAL A 42 0.68 -10.60 -0.56
N LEU A 43 0.05 -11.65 -0.03
CA LEU A 43 -0.17 -11.78 1.42
C LEU A 43 1.15 -11.85 2.19
N PHE A 44 2.19 -12.47 1.63
CA PHE A 44 3.52 -12.53 2.24
C PHE A 44 4.12 -11.12 2.43
N LEU A 45 4.08 -10.26 1.39
CA LEU A 45 4.60 -8.89 1.53
C LEU A 45 3.74 -8.06 2.50
N ALA A 46 2.41 -8.17 2.40
CA ALA A 46 1.48 -7.45 3.26
C ALA A 46 1.59 -7.88 4.72
N PHE A 47 1.54 -9.18 4.99
CA PHE A 47 1.61 -9.72 6.34
C PHE A 47 3.00 -9.52 6.96
N GLY A 48 4.07 -9.71 6.19
CA GLY A 48 5.44 -9.45 6.65
C GLY A 48 5.62 -8.01 7.14
N ASN A 49 5.13 -7.03 6.38
CA ASN A 49 5.17 -5.63 6.79
C ASN A 49 4.18 -5.33 7.93
N GLY A 50 3.00 -5.92 7.92
CA GLY A 50 2.04 -5.84 9.03
C GLY A 50 2.60 -6.38 10.34
N LEU A 51 3.38 -7.48 10.28
CA LEU A 51 4.08 -8.04 11.45
C LEU A 51 5.16 -7.08 11.99
N ILE A 52 5.91 -6.42 11.10
CA ILE A 52 6.88 -5.39 11.51
C ILE A 52 6.14 -4.25 12.24
N GLY A 53 5.02 -3.77 11.69
CA GLY A 53 4.18 -2.77 12.33
C GLY A 53 3.61 -3.25 13.66
N PHE A 54 3.17 -4.51 13.73
CA PHE A 54 2.71 -5.13 14.98
C PHE A 54 3.79 -5.13 16.07
N LEU A 55 5.01 -5.53 15.73
CA LEU A 55 6.13 -5.51 16.67
C LEU A 55 6.42 -4.10 17.17
N ASP A 56 6.32 -3.11 16.30
CA ASP A 56 6.50 -1.70 16.67
C ASP A 56 5.42 -1.22 17.64
N ASP A 57 4.15 -1.46 17.32
CA ASP A 57 3.00 -1.08 18.15
C ASP A 57 3.02 -1.83 19.50
N PHE A 58 3.34 -3.13 19.47
CA PHE A 58 3.41 -3.98 20.66
C PHE A 58 4.48 -3.49 21.65
N ILE A 59 5.66 -3.11 21.12
CA ILE A 59 6.74 -2.55 21.96
C ILE A 59 6.30 -1.21 22.58
N LYS A 60 5.61 -0.34 21.81
CA LYS A 60 5.07 0.92 22.33
C LYS A 60 4.10 0.69 23.49
N VAL A 61 3.18 -0.27 23.32
CA VAL A 61 2.15 -0.60 24.33
C VAL A 61 2.77 -1.21 25.59
N ILE A 62 3.62 -2.23 25.46
CA ILE A 62 4.21 -2.91 26.63
C ILE A 62 5.16 -2.01 27.41
N LYS A 63 5.96 -1.21 26.69
CA LYS A 63 6.93 -0.34 27.35
C LYS A 63 6.36 1.02 27.75
N HIS A 64 5.07 1.27 27.55
CA HIS A 64 4.39 2.54 27.84
C HIS A 64 5.18 3.76 27.33
N ARG A 65 5.71 3.68 26.11
CA ARG A 65 6.52 4.75 25.50
C ARG A 65 6.15 4.93 24.04
N ASN A 66 6.42 6.14 23.49
CA ASN A 66 6.13 6.47 22.09
C ASN A 66 7.15 5.88 21.09
N LEU A 67 8.25 5.29 21.57
CA LEU A 67 9.28 4.70 20.72
C LEU A 67 9.12 3.17 20.70
N GLY A 68 8.75 2.65 19.53
CA GLY A 68 8.72 1.22 19.22
C GLY A 68 10.10 0.70 18.77
N LEU A 69 10.14 0.10 17.59
CA LEU A 69 11.37 -0.26 16.88
C LEU A 69 12.15 1.00 16.46
N THR A 70 13.47 0.92 16.46
CA THR A 70 14.27 1.98 15.84
C THR A 70 14.05 1.98 14.33
N ALA A 71 14.25 3.15 13.68
CA ALA A 71 14.13 3.25 12.22
C ALA A 71 15.01 2.22 11.50
N TRP A 72 16.22 1.98 12.01
CA TRP A 72 17.13 0.99 11.44
C TRP A 72 16.59 -0.45 11.56
N GLN A 73 16.02 -0.82 12.71
CA GLN A 73 15.40 -2.13 12.89
C GLN A 73 14.23 -2.35 11.94
N LYS A 74 13.37 -1.33 11.76
CA LYS A 74 12.28 -1.39 10.78
C LYS A 74 12.81 -1.63 9.37
N ILE A 75 13.82 -0.85 8.95
CA ILE A 75 14.39 -0.98 7.60
C ILE A 75 15.02 -2.35 7.39
N VAL A 76 15.79 -2.89 8.34
CA VAL A 76 16.41 -4.22 8.21
C VAL A 76 15.36 -5.31 8.03
N LEU A 77 14.27 -5.26 8.81
CA LEU A 77 13.17 -6.22 8.68
C LEU A 77 12.43 -6.05 7.34
N GLN A 78 12.18 -4.82 6.90
CA GLN A 78 11.57 -4.54 5.59
C GLN A 78 12.45 -5.02 4.43
N VAL A 79 13.77 -4.87 4.54
CA VAL A 79 14.73 -5.41 3.56
C VAL A 79 14.57 -6.92 3.44
N ALA A 80 14.52 -7.66 4.56
CA ALA A 80 14.37 -9.11 4.54
C ALA A 80 13.05 -9.54 3.87
N VAL A 81 11.93 -8.89 4.21
CA VAL A 81 10.61 -9.16 3.61
C VAL A 81 10.60 -8.81 2.12
N THR A 82 11.17 -7.66 1.73
CA THR A 82 11.23 -7.22 0.33
C THR A 82 12.08 -8.16 -0.53
N VAL A 83 13.25 -8.58 -0.03
CA VAL A 83 14.11 -9.55 -0.74
C VAL A 83 13.37 -10.88 -0.91
N GLY A 84 12.71 -11.39 0.15
CA GLY A 84 11.89 -12.61 0.06
C GLY A 84 10.78 -12.49 -0.98
N PHE A 85 10.10 -11.35 -1.05
CA PHE A 85 9.07 -11.06 -2.04
C PHE A 85 9.63 -11.06 -3.48
N MET A 86 10.76 -10.37 -3.71
CA MET A 86 11.40 -10.31 -5.02
C MET A 86 11.91 -11.70 -5.49
N ILE A 87 12.44 -12.51 -4.56
CA ILE A 87 12.80 -13.91 -4.86
C ILE A 87 11.56 -14.71 -5.24
N GLY A 88 10.44 -14.53 -4.52
CA GLY A 88 9.17 -15.16 -4.84
C GLY A 88 8.65 -14.77 -6.22
N LEU A 89 8.66 -13.47 -6.58
CA LEU A 89 8.31 -13.01 -7.93
C LEU A 89 9.16 -13.66 -9.01
N HIS A 90 10.47 -13.71 -8.79
CA HIS A 90 11.40 -14.36 -9.73
C HIS A 90 11.10 -15.85 -9.88
N SER A 91 10.86 -16.55 -8.78
CA SER A 91 10.57 -18.01 -8.77
C SER A 91 9.26 -18.36 -9.46
N LEU A 92 8.28 -17.45 -9.45
CA LEU A 92 7.00 -17.62 -10.14
C LEU A 92 7.03 -17.12 -11.60
N GLY A 93 8.16 -16.58 -12.06
CA GLY A 93 8.28 -15.97 -13.39
C GLY A 93 7.46 -14.70 -13.58
N LEU A 94 7.17 -13.99 -12.49
CA LEU A 94 6.37 -12.75 -12.47
C LEU A 94 7.25 -11.49 -12.39
N LEU A 95 8.57 -11.63 -12.49
CA LEU A 95 9.50 -10.51 -12.42
C LEU A 95 10.06 -10.24 -13.81
N SER A 96 9.49 -9.28 -14.51
CA SER A 96 10.04 -8.70 -15.74
C SER A 96 10.87 -7.47 -15.43
N THR A 97 11.94 -7.23 -16.19
CA THR A 97 12.72 -5.98 -16.13
C THR A 97 12.16 -4.90 -17.03
N SER A 98 11.15 -5.23 -17.82
CA SER A 98 10.49 -4.31 -18.74
C SER A 98 9.30 -3.64 -18.03
N VAL A 99 9.25 -2.33 -18.11
CA VAL A 99 8.18 -1.50 -17.53
C VAL A 99 7.49 -0.73 -18.66
N MET A 100 6.18 -0.72 -18.66
CA MET A 100 5.40 0.07 -19.60
C MET A 100 5.34 1.53 -19.15
N PHE A 101 5.78 2.44 -19.99
CA PHE A 101 5.67 3.88 -19.76
C PHE A 101 4.63 4.50 -20.68
N PRO A 102 3.80 5.46 -20.21
CA PRO A 102 2.67 6.02 -20.97
C PRO A 102 3.06 6.65 -22.32
N VAL A 103 4.29 7.13 -22.45
CA VAL A 103 4.77 7.84 -23.67
C VAL A 103 5.85 7.06 -24.39
N ALA A 104 6.72 6.39 -23.62
CA ALA A 104 7.88 5.68 -24.16
C ALA A 104 7.56 4.22 -24.57
N GLY A 105 6.39 3.68 -24.21
CA GLY A 105 6.04 2.27 -24.41
C GLY A 105 6.81 1.35 -23.46
N MET A 106 7.04 0.10 -23.90
CA MET A 106 7.83 -0.87 -23.13
C MET A 106 9.30 -0.49 -23.11
N VAL A 107 9.86 -0.31 -21.93
CA VAL A 107 11.28 0.00 -21.72
C VAL A 107 11.88 -1.08 -20.82
N ASP A 108 12.88 -1.79 -21.33
CA ASP A 108 13.64 -2.73 -20.51
C ASP A 108 14.71 -1.97 -19.71
N LEU A 109 14.54 -2.00 -18.39
CA LEU A 109 15.47 -1.38 -17.44
C LEU A 109 16.68 -2.28 -17.11
N GLY A 110 16.66 -3.54 -17.56
CA GLY A 110 17.70 -4.51 -17.29
C GLY A 110 18.04 -4.63 -15.79
N LEU A 111 19.33 -4.64 -15.47
CA LEU A 111 19.78 -4.75 -14.07
C LEU A 111 19.35 -3.58 -13.18
N ALA A 112 19.08 -2.41 -13.74
CA ALA A 112 18.62 -1.25 -12.95
C ALA A 112 17.22 -1.44 -12.37
N TYR A 113 16.41 -2.33 -12.94
CA TYR A 113 15.09 -2.65 -12.42
C TYR A 113 15.13 -3.13 -10.97
N TYR A 114 16.08 -4.01 -10.63
CA TYR A 114 16.15 -4.62 -9.29
C TYR A 114 16.30 -3.60 -8.15
N PRO A 115 17.28 -2.69 -8.18
CA PRO A 115 17.38 -1.68 -7.14
C PRO A 115 16.20 -0.69 -7.16
N ILE A 116 15.67 -0.33 -8.33
CA ILE A 116 14.49 0.55 -8.44
C ILE A 116 13.29 -0.11 -7.78
N ALA A 117 12.99 -1.36 -8.11
CA ALA A 117 11.90 -2.12 -7.52
C ALA A 117 12.09 -2.29 -6.00
N PHE A 118 13.28 -2.68 -5.57
CA PHE A 118 13.62 -2.88 -4.17
C PHE A 118 13.38 -1.62 -3.31
N PHE A 119 13.96 -0.49 -3.72
CA PHE A 119 13.76 0.77 -2.99
C PHE A 119 12.34 1.30 -3.15
N GLY A 120 11.70 1.09 -4.30
CA GLY A 120 10.31 1.45 -4.56
C GLY A 120 9.34 0.74 -3.62
N ILE A 121 9.51 -0.58 -3.41
CA ILE A 121 8.68 -1.36 -2.48
C ILE A 121 8.80 -0.83 -1.06
N ILE A 122 10.04 -0.65 -0.55
CA ILE A 122 10.26 -0.12 0.80
C ILE A 122 9.70 1.29 0.94
N PHE A 123 9.92 2.15 -0.05
CA PHE A 123 9.39 3.51 -0.07
C PHE A 123 7.86 3.52 0.02
N LEU A 124 7.18 2.70 -0.79
CA LEU A 124 5.72 2.68 -0.85
C LEU A 124 5.08 2.17 0.43
N VAL A 125 5.63 1.11 1.04
CA VAL A 125 5.14 0.61 2.33
C VAL A 125 5.22 1.72 3.39
N ASN A 126 6.32 2.45 3.44
CA ASN A 126 6.47 3.57 4.38
C ASN A 126 5.62 4.78 3.98
N ALA A 127 5.37 5.01 2.69
CA ALA A 127 4.52 6.09 2.21
C ALA A 127 3.06 5.89 2.66
N VAL A 128 2.53 4.66 2.58
CA VAL A 128 1.19 4.33 3.08
C VAL A 128 1.12 4.51 4.60
N ASN A 129 2.15 4.08 5.34
CA ASN A 129 2.22 4.28 6.79
C ASN A 129 2.26 5.77 7.16
N LEU A 130 2.98 6.61 6.39
CA LEU A 130 3.02 8.05 6.61
C LEU A 130 1.68 8.74 6.33
N THR A 131 0.87 8.22 5.42
CA THR A 131 -0.44 8.81 5.06
C THR A 131 -1.51 8.51 6.12
N ASP A 132 -1.31 7.52 6.99
CA ASP A 132 -2.21 7.20 8.11
C ASP A 132 -2.01 8.16 9.29
N GLY A 133 -2.13 9.46 9.03
CA GLY A 133 -1.91 10.52 10.02
C GLY A 133 -3.17 11.25 10.50
N LEU A 134 -4.33 11.01 9.88
CA LEU A 134 -5.64 11.57 10.24
C LEU A 134 -6.69 10.47 10.32
N ASP A 135 -7.78 10.77 11.05
CA ASP A 135 -8.92 9.85 11.21
C ASP A 135 -9.53 9.50 9.84
N GLY A 136 -9.48 8.23 9.45
CA GLY A 136 -10.06 7.75 8.20
C GLY A 136 -9.22 7.94 6.93
N LEU A 137 -8.22 8.81 6.93
CA LEU A 137 -7.45 9.18 5.73
C LEU A 137 -6.76 7.95 5.09
N GLY A 138 -5.92 7.26 5.86
CA GLY A 138 -5.19 6.08 5.36
C GLY A 138 -6.14 4.99 4.85
N THR A 139 -7.22 4.73 5.60
CA THR A 139 -8.24 3.73 5.24
C THR A 139 -9.03 4.14 3.99
N GLY A 140 -9.46 5.40 3.91
CA GLY A 140 -10.26 5.92 2.78
C GLY A 140 -9.48 5.92 1.47
N VAL A 141 -8.22 6.38 1.50
CA VAL A 141 -7.33 6.34 0.32
C VAL A 141 -7.05 4.90 -0.10
N THR A 142 -6.81 3.99 0.87
CA THR A 142 -6.61 2.56 0.57
C THR A 142 -7.84 1.95 -0.07
N PHE A 143 -9.05 2.26 0.42
CA PHE A 143 -10.29 1.79 -0.20
C PHE A 143 -10.35 2.16 -1.68
N VAL A 144 -10.09 3.42 -2.04
CA VAL A 144 -10.12 3.89 -3.44
C VAL A 144 -9.03 3.21 -4.27
N SER A 145 -7.81 3.06 -3.73
CA SER A 145 -6.72 2.34 -4.41
C SER A 145 -7.08 0.88 -4.69
N MET A 146 -7.75 0.21 -3.75
CA MET A 146 -8.21 -1.17 -3.93
C MET A 146 -9.30 -1.30 -5.00
N LEU A 147 -10.17 -0.31 -5.17
CA LEU A 147 -11.11 -0.28 -6.31
C LEU A 147 -10.35 -0.19 -7.64
N GLY A 148 -9.25 0.56 -7.69
CA GLY A 148 -8.37 0.61 -8.86
C GLY A 148 -7.77 -0.76 -9.20
N TYR A 149 -7.20 -1.45 -8.21
CA TYR A 149 -6.65 -2.79 -8.39
C TYR A 149 -7.72 -3.84 -8.74
N LEU A 150 -8.92 -3.74 -8.15
CA LEU A 150 -10.05 -4.59 -8.49
C LEU A 150 -10.40 -4.47 -9.99
N LEU A 151 -10.53 -3.25 -10.48
CA LEU A 151 -10.84 -2.98 -11.89
C LEU A 151 -9.69 -3.41 -12.81
N ALA A 152 -8.44 -3.07 -12.46
CA ALA A 152 -7.27 -3.45 -13.24
C ALA A 152 -7.11 -4.98 -13.33
N GLY A 153 -7.25 -5.68 -12.21
CA GLY A 153 -7.19 -7.14 -12.17
C GLY A 153 -8.29 -7.78 -13.00
N SER A 154 -9.51 -7.21 -12.96
CA SER A 154 -10.63 -7.70 -13.78
C SER A 154 -10.40 -7.47 -15.28
N LEU A 155 -9.90 -6.30 -15.68
CA LEU A 155 -9.63 -5.96 -17.09
C LEU A 155 -8.47 -6.78 -17.67
N LEU A 156 -7.45 -7.06 -16.86
CA LEU A 156 -6.24 -7.78 -17.28
C LEU A 156 -6.31 -9.30 -17.05
N GLY A 157 -7.43 -9.82 -16.47
CA GLY A 157 -7.62 -11.25 -16.22
C GLY A 157 -6.88 -11.80 -15.01
N PHE A 158 -6.41 -10.94 -14.10
CA PHE A 158 -5.74 -11.34 -12.84
C PHE A 158 -6.77 -11.56 -11.72
N VAL A 159 -7.48 -12.69 -11.73
CA VAL A 159 -8.55 -13.00 -10.78
C VAL A 159 -8.08 -12.90 -9.32
N HIS A 160 -6.90 -13.43 -9.01
CA HIS A 160 -6.31 -13.36 -7.67
C HIS A 160 -6.13 -11.91 -7.17
N VAL A 161 -5.73 -10.99 -8.06
CA VAL A 161 -5.61 -9.55 -7.74
C VAL A 161 -6.97 -8.96 -7.44
N SER A 162 -7.97 -9.24 -8.28
CA SER A 162 -9.35 -8.76 -8.08
C SER A 162 -9.94 -9.26 -6.76
N LEU A 163 -9.73 -10.52 -6.40
CA LEU A 163 -10.21 -11.11 -5.14
C LEU A 163 -9.55 -10.46 -3.92
N LEU A 164 -8.23 -10.29 -3.95
CA LEU A 164 -7.48 -9.65 -2.87
C LEU A 164 -7.86 -8.18 -2.71
N ALA A 165 -7.97 -7.47 -3.81
CA ALA A 165 -8.36 -6.06 -3.82
C ALA A 165 -9.81 -5.88 -3.31
N ALA A 166 -10.76 -6.70 -3.78
CA ALA A 166 -12.14 -6.67 -3.30
C ALA A 166 -12.25 -6.97 -1.81
N THR A 167 -11.54 -8.00 -1.34
CA THR A 167 -11.50 -8.37 0.09
C THR A 167 -10.94 -7.25 0.94
N THR A 168 -9.83 -6.63 0.49
CA THR A 168 -9.21 -5.50 1.21
C THR A 168 -10.10 -4.26 1.16
N ALA A 169 -10.78 -3.97 0.04
CA ALA A 169 -11.74 -2.88 -0.04
C ALA A 169 -12.91 -3.09 0.94
N GLY A 170 -13.46 -4.32 1.03
CA GLY A 170 -14.47 -4.66 2.02
C GLY A 170 -14.00 -4.47 3.46
N ALA A 171 -12.76 -4.87 3.75
CA ALA A 171 -12.13 -4.66 5.05
C ALA A 171 -11.96 -3.15 5.38
N CYS A 172 -11.59 -2.33 4.40
CA CYS A 172 -11.54 -0.87 4.56
C CYS A 172 -12.90 -0.29 4.91
N VAL A 173 -13.98 -0.70 4.21
CA VAL A 173 -15.36 -0.25 4.51
C VAL A 173 -15.75 -0.63 5.93
N GLY A 174 -15.52 -1.88 6.32
CA GLY A 174 -15.81 -2.34 7.69
C GLY A 174 -15.01 -1.58 8.76
N PHE A 175 -13.74 -1.29 8.49
CA PHE A 175 -12.90 -0.56 9.42
C PHE A 175 -13.24 0.94 9.50
N LEU A 176 -13.66 1.58 8.40
CA LEU A 176 -14.09 2.98 8.36
C LEU A 176 -15.27 3.27 9.30
N LEU A 177 -16.13 2.28 9.61
CA LEU A 177 -17.20 2.46 10.60
C LEU A 177 -16.67 2.83 12.00
N TRP A 178 -15.40 2.50 12.28
CA TRP A 178 -14.74 2.77 13.55
C TRP A 178 -13.62 3.79 13.46
N ASN A 179 -13.02 3.95 12.27
CA ASN A 179 -11.84 4.80 12.04
C ASN A 179 -12.18 6.15 11.41
N PHE A 180 -13.42 6.33 10.87
CA PHE A 180 -13.84 7.64 10.34
C PHE A 180 -13.98 8.67 11.46
N TYR A 181 -13.74 9.93 11.12
CA TYR A 181 -13.76 11.05 12.08
C TYR A 181 -15.13 11.22 12.79
N PRO A 182 -15.19 11.33 14.14
CA PRO A 182 -14.07 11.14 15.07
C PRO A 182 -13.78 9.65 15.32
N ALA A 183 -12.53 9.26 15.12
CA ALA A 183 -12.13 7.85 15.18
C ALA A 183 -12.28 7.26 16.60
N LYS A 184 -12.83 6.05 16.65
CA LYS A 184 -12.92 5.24 17.88
C LYS A 184 -11.77 4.25 17.99
N VAL A 185 -11.20 3.86 16.84
CA VAL A 185 -10.12 2.86 16.74
C VAL A 185 -9.13 3.31 15.66
N PHE A 186 -7.84 3.20 15.97
CA PHE A 186 -6.75 3.46 15.03
C PHE A 186 -6.16 2.15 14.53
N MET A 187 -5.75 2.10 13.25
CA MET A 187 -5.18 0.87 12.71
C MET A 187 -3.77 0.58 13.22
N GLY A 188 -3.01 1.62 13.59
CA GLY A 188 -1.63 1.56 14.03
C GLY A 188 -0.66 1.23 12.89
N ASP A 189 0.63 1.14 13.22
CA ASP A 189 1.66 0.72 12.27
C ASP A 189 1.37 -0.69 11.74
N THR A 190 0.73 -1.54 12.55
CA THR A 190 0.23 -2.87 12.17
C THR A 190 -0.62 -2.84 10.91
N GLY A 191 -1.63 -1.98 10.88
CA GLY A 191 -2.59 -1.90 9.78
C GLY A 191 -2.03 -1.15 8.59
N SER A 192 -1.42 0.00 8.81
CA SER A 192 -0.93 0.87 7.73
C SER A 192 0.23 0.24 6.96
N MET A 193 1.15 -0.47 7.63
CA MET A 193 2.22 -1.20 6.94
C MET A 193 1.69 -2.45 6.21
N PHE A 194 0.66 -3.12 6.73
CA PHE A 194 -0.04 -4.18 6.01
C PHE A 194 -0.67 -3.65 4.71
N PHE A 195 -1.41 -2.54 4.77
CA PHE A 195 -1.97 -1.91 3.57
C PHE A 195 -0.88 -1.46 2.60
N GLY A 196 0.25 -0.95 3.10
CA GLY A 196 1.41 -0.63 2.27
C GLY A 196 1.93 -1.82 1.48
N GLY A 197 2.04 -2.98 2.13
CA GLY A 197 2.39 -4.24 1.48
C GLY A 197 1.35 -4.67 0.44
N MET A 198 0.04 -4.56 0.75
CA MET A 198 -1.05 -4.89 -0.19
C MET A 198 -1.01 -4.00 -1.45
N VAL A 199 -1.02 -2.67 -1.27
CA VAL A 199 -1.00 -1.69 -2.37
C VAL A 199 0.19 -1.94 -3.29
N THR A 200 1.36 -2.23 -2.72
CA THR A 200 2.58 -2.44 -3.48
C THR A 200 2.56 -3.80 -4.20
N ALA A 201 2.29 -4.88 -3.47
CA ALA A 201 2.40 -6.23 -4.02
C ALA A 201 1.43 -6.50 -5.17
N LEU A 202 0.20 -5.94 -5.11
CA LEU A 202 -0.81 -6.14 -6.15
C LEU A 202 -0.33 -5.65 -7.53
N ALA A 203 0.40 -4.54 -7.61
CA ALA A 203 0.97 -4.05 -8.85
C ALA A 203 2.09 -4.97 -9.38
N PHE A 204 2.97 -5.42 -8.48
CA PHE A 204 4.11 -6.26 -8.86
C PHE A 204 3.71 -7.67 -9.32
N VAL A 205 2.68 -8.29 -8.73
CA VAL A 205 2.23 -9.63 -9.17
C VAL A 205 1.46 -9.60 -10.50
N MET A 206 1.00 -8.42 -10.94
CA MET A 206 0.46 -8.21 -12.29
C MET A 206 1.55 -7.92 -13.33
N ASP A 207 2.82 -7.86 -12.94
CA ASP A 207 3.92 -7.37 -13.77
C ASP A 207 3.66 -5.95 -14.35
N ARG A 208 2.97 -5.12 -13.55
CA ARG A 208 2.58 -3.74 -13.89
C ARG A 208 2.93 -2.78 -12.75
N PRO A 209 4.23 -2.74 -12.31
CA PRO A 209 4.65 -1.93 -11.16
C PRO A 209 4.37 -0.43 -11.33
N GLU A 210 4.29 0.06 -12.59
CA GLU A 210 3.95 1.45 -12.90
C GLU A 210 2.55 1.85 -12.44
N LEU A 211 1.62 0.90 -12.26
CA LEU A 211 0.26 1.20 -11.77
C LEU A 211 0.27 1.79 -10.35
N VAL A 212 1.32 1.54 -9.57
CA VAL A 212 1.48 2.19 -8.27
C VAL A 212 1.56 3.72 -8.39
N LEU A 213 2.14 4.25 -9.48
CA LEU A 213 2.22 5.69 -9.71
C LEU A 213 0.84 6.33 -9.84
N PHE A 214 -0.14 5.56 -10.30
CA PHE A 214 -1.53 5.99 -10.44
C PHE A 214 -2.36 5.67 -9.19
N PHE A 215 -2.40 4.41 -8.79
CA PHE A 215 -3.26 3.96 -7.67
C PHE A 215 -2.68 4.34 -6.30
N GLY A 216 -1.36 4.58 -6.23
CA GLY A 216 -0.65 5.02 -5.04
C GLY A 216 -0.29 6.52 -5.04
N ILE A 217 -0.84 7.32 -5.97
CA ILE A 217 -0.45 8.72 -6.18
C ILE A 217 -0.50 9.57 -4.90
N VAL A 218 -1.51 9.34 -4.07
CA VAL A 218 -1.69 10.05 -2.80
C VAL A 218 -0.55 9.75 -1.84
N TYR A 219 -0.21 8.48 -1.66
CA TYR A 219 0.87 8.06 -0.76
C TYR A 219 2.22 8.60 -1.22
N ILE A 220 2.48 8.52 -2.55
CA ILE A 220 3.70 9.04 -3.16
C ILE A 220 3.79 10.55 -2.94
N TRP A 221 2.70 11.29 -3.21
CA TRP A 221 2.67 12.73 -3.02
C TRP A 221 2.93 13.12 -1.57
N ASP A 222 2.23 12.48 -0.63
CA ASP A 222 2.33 12.76 0.80
C ASP A 222 3.76 12.50 1.32
N ALA A 223 4.33 11.33 0.99
CA ALA A 223 5.69 10.96 1.37
C ALA A 223 6.76 11.84 0.68
N MET A 224 6.58 12.18 -0.61
CA MET A 224 7.52 13.05 -1.32
C MET A 224 7.60 14.45 -0.72
N THR A 225 6.51 14.98 -0.15
CA THR A 225 6.57 16.26 0.57
C THR A 225 7.50 16.19 1.78
N VAL A 226 7.56 15.05 2.47
CA VAL A 226 8.51 14.83 3.59
C VAL A 226 9.94 14.76 3.07
N VAL A 227 10.19 14.01 2.00
CA VAL A 227 11.53 13.87 1.40
C VAL A 227 12.04 15.22 0.93
N ILE A 228 11.25 15.96 0.14
CA ILE A 228 11.59 17.29 -0.38
C ILE A 228 11.86 18.25 0.76
N GLN A 229 10.99 18.29 1.77
CA GLN A 229 11.15 19.15 2.93
C GLN A 229 12.46 18.88 3.67
N ARG A 230 12.78 17.59 3.91
CA ARG A 230 14.01 17.21 4.62
C ARG A 230 15.28 17.60 3.85
N ILE A 231 15.29 17.38 2.53
CA ILE A 231 16.42 17.77 1.66
C ILE A 231 16.60 19.28 1.68
N TYR A 232 15.50 20.03 1.44
CA TYR A 232 15.55 21.49 1.41
C TYR A 232 15.94 22.10 2.75
N PHE A 233 15.40 21.57 3.85
CA PHE A 233 15.71 22.04 5.21
C PHE A 233 17.20 21.88 5.52
N LYS A 234 17.80 20.75 5.14
CA LYS A 234 19.25 20.53 5.30
C LYS A 234 20.07 21.45 4.40
N ALA A 235 19.70 21.57 3.13
CA ALA A 235 20.43 22.38 2.15
C ALA A 235 20.38 23.88 2.46
N THR A 236 19.29 24.36 3.10
CA THR A 236 19.08 25.79 3.40
C THR A 236 19.27 26.15 4.85
N HIS A 237 19.85 25.25 5.66
CA HIS A 237 20.11 25.44 7.08
C HIS A 237 18.87 25.89 7.89
N GLY A 238 17.72 25.25 7.65
CA GLY A 238 16.52 25.43 8.47
C GLY A 238 15.33 26.07 7.80
N LYS A 239 15.41 26.46 6.52
CA LYS A 239 14.24 26.99 5.79
C LYS A 239 13.25 25.86 5.43
N ARG A 240 11.96 26.19 5.36
CA ARG A 240 10.90 25.23 5.03
C ARG A 240 10.17 25.65 3.76
N ILE A 241 9.85 24.68 2.89
CA ILE A 241 8.98 24.85 1.73
C ILE A 241 7.53 24.73 2.18
N PHE A 242 7.20 23.63 2.87
CA PHE A 242 5.88 23.36 3.39
C PHE A 242 5.77 23.80 4.86
N LYS A 243 4.60 24.32 5.26
CA LYS A 243 4.35 24.68 6.67
C LYS A 243 4.53 23.50 7.60
N MET A 244 4.06 22.32 7.18
CA MET A 244 4.19 21.05 7.86
C MET A 244 4.21 19.91 6.84
N THR A 245 4.86 18.80 7.18
CA THR A 245 4.88 17.55 6.37
C THR A 245 4.68 16.34 7.29
N PRO A 246 3.98 15.30 6.84
CA PRO A 246 3.36 15.12 5.50
C PRO A 246 2.33 16.23 5.17
N ILE A 247 1.97 16.37 3.86
CA ILE A 247 1.21 17.53 3.38
C ILE A 247 -0.22 17.60 3.94
N HIS A 248 -0.84 16.47 4.32
CA HIS A 248 -2.16 16.47 4.95
C HIS A 248 -2.20 17.34 6.22
N HIS A 249 -1.14 17.33 7.04
CA HIS A 249 -1.04 18.22 8.19
C HIS A 249 -0.91 19.71 7.83
N ALA A 250 -0.37 20.04 6.64
CA ALA A 250 -0.34 21.43 6.19
C ALA A 250 -1.75 21.95 5.85
N PHE A 251 -2.69 21.10 5.46
CA PHE A 251 -4.09 21.45 5.27
C PHE A 251 -4.81 21.68 6.61
N GLU A 252 -4.53 20.85 7.65
CA GLU A 252 -5.03 21.10 9.01
C GLU A 252 -4.58 22.47 9.54
N LEU A 253 -3.28 22.80 9.39
CA LEU A 253 -2.73 24.10 9.78
C LEU A 253 -3.34 25.29 9.00
N ARG A 254 -4.01 25.03 7.87
CA ARG A 254 -4.79 26.01 7.11
C ARG A 254 -6.25 26.07 7.55
N GLY A 255 -6.65 25.31 8.59
CA GLY A 255 -7.99 25.27 9.14
C GLY A 255 -8.97 24.35 8.40
N TRP A 256 -8.48 23.43 7.57
CA TRP A 256 -9.37 22.42 6.98
C TRP A 256 -9.75 21.39 8.05
N LYS A 257 -11.03 21.00 8.05
CA LYS A 257 -11.50 19.90 8.90
C LYS A 257 -11.02 18.56 8.32
N GLU A 258 -10.76 17.57 9.16
CA GLU A 258 -10.28 16.24 8.75
C GLU A 258 -11.14 15.61 7.65
N VAL A 259 -12.46 15.56 7.84
CA VAL A 259 -13.41 15.03 6.82
C VAL A 259 -13.24 15.71 5.45
N LYS A 260 -12.90 17.01 5.41
CA LYS A 260 -12.67 17.73 4.16
C LYS A 260 -11.33 17.29 3.52
N ILE A 261 -10.32 17.04 4.35
CA ILE A 261 -9.01 16.55 3.90
C ILE A 261 -9.18 15.15 3.34
N ASP A 262 -9.86 14.25 4.05
CA ASP A 262 -10.15 12.88 3.63
C ASP A 262 -10.87 12.85 2.28
N GLY A 263 -11.94 13.64 2.12
CA GLY A 263 -12.66 13.74 0.87
C GLY A 263 -11.81 14.27 -0.28
N PHE A 264 -10.93 15.24 -0.02
CA PHE A 264 -10.03 15.79 -1.03
C PHE A 264 -8.95 14.79 -1.44
N PHE A 265 -8.35 14.05 -0.50
CA PHE A 265 -7.36 13.04 -0.78
C PHE A 265 -7.98 11.81 -1.47
N ALA A 266 -9.19 11.41 -1.07
CA ALA A 266 -9.96 10.36 -1.74
C ALA A 266 -10.30 10.74 -3.20
N LEU A 267 -10.62 12.02 -3.46
CA LEU A 267 -10.84 12.52 -4.83
C LEU A 267 -9.56 12.44 -5.66
N ILE A 268 -8.39 12.82 -5.12
CA ILE A 268 -7.11 12.70 -5.82
C ILE A 268 -6.81 11.23 -6.11
N ALA A 269 -7.05 10.33 -5.14
CA ALA A 269 -6.89 8.89 -5.35
C ALA A 269 -7.82 8.39 -6.46
N ALA A 270 -9.09 8.82 -6.49
CA ALA A 270 -10.05 8.45 -7.53
C ALA A 270 -9.63 8.95 -8.92
N ILE A 271 -9.10 10.16 -9.02
CA ILE A 271 -8.51 10.69 -10.27
C ILE A 271 -7.32 9.81 -10.69
N GLY A 272 -6.42 9.47 -9.77
CA GLY A 272 -5.32 8.56 -10.04
C GLY A 272 -5.80 7.20 -10.55
N VAL A 273 -6.81 6.62 -9.91
CA VAL A 273 -7.44 5.36 -10.36
C VAL A 273 -8.01 5.50 -11.77
N ALA A 274 -8.77 6.56 -12.06
CA ALA A 274 -9.33 6.80 -13.38
C ALA A 274 -8.22 6.93 -14.45
N MET A 275 -7.14 7.65 -14.14
CA MET A 275 -5.98 7.76 -15.03
C MET A 275 -5.28 6.41 -15.26
N GLY A 276 -5.09 5.61 -14.21
CA GLY A 276 -4.47 4.29 -14.32
C GLY A 276 -5.33 3.30 -15.12
N ILE A 277 -6.65 3.31 -14.94
CA ILE A 277 -7.56 2.49 -15.73
C ILE A 277 -7.58 2.96 -17.21
N PHE A 278 -7.65 4.27 -17.45
CA PHE A 278 -7.54 4.81 -18.81
C PHE A 278 -6.22 4.39 -19.46
N TYR A 279 -5.11 4.47 -18.71
CA TYR A 279 -3.80 4.02 -19.18
C TYR A 279 -3.81 2.53 -19.57
N ILE A 280 -4.41 1.64 -18.77
CA ILE A 280 -4.54 0.21 -19.09
C ILE A 280 -5.32 0.00 -20.40
N CYS A 281 -6.35 0.82 -20.65
CA CYS A 281 -7.20 0.66 -21.83
C CYS A 281 -6.53 1.12 -23.13
N ILE A 282 -5.50 1.95 -23.07
CA ILE A 282 -4.79 2.50 -24.26
C ILE A 282 -3.40 1.89 -24.48
N ALA A 283 -2.85 1.18 -23.50
CA ALA A 283 -1.53 0.52 -23.53
C ALA A 283 -1.66 -0.92 -24.02
#